data_dbd9e00cdd1c2d8c2f772104fab6a9b2
#
_entry.id   dbd9e00cdd1c2d8c2f772104fab6a9b2
#
_cell.length_a   1.000
_cell.length_b   1.000
_cell.length_c   1.000
_cell.angle_alpha   90.00
_cell.angle_beta   90.00
_cell.angle_gamma   90.00
#
_symmetry.space_group_name_H-M   'P 1'
#
loop_
_entity.id
_entity.type
_entity.pdbx_description
1 polymer ?
#
loop_
_entity_poly.entity_id
_entity_poly.type
_entity_poly.pdbx_seq_one_letter_code
_entity_poly.pdbx_strand_id
1 'polypeptide(L)'
;MRHALLLAALPLAACAGSPPPAAPGPAFDPIAFFAGTTRGSGELSIILRRPRPITVTGEGRVRADGTLVLRQRVEGGRGPVRTRRWEIRRVGPGRYAGTLTDATGPVRAEASGATLRIRYPSAQGQVEQRLTLSPDGRTAANRLTVKRLGVTVATVTETIRKYGASPASAASAP
;
A
#
# COMPACT_ATOMS: atom_id res chain seq x y z
N MET A 1 -70.41 -8.58 36.05
CA MET A 1 -70.11 -8.83 34.66
C MET A 1 -68.98 -7.92 34.24
N ARG A 2 -67.74 -8.41 34.16
CA ARG A 2 -66.52 -7.61 33.89
C ARG A 2 -65.99 -8.06 32.53
N HIS A 3 -66.10 -7.20 31.52
CA HIS A 3 -65.58 -7.45 30.17
C HIS A 3 -64.10 -7.06 30.14
N ALA A 4 -63.21 -8.04 29.94
CA ALA A 4 -61.80 -7.83 29.70
C ALA A 4 -61.58 -7.64 28.18
N LEU A 5 -61.12 -6.45 27.76
CA LEU A 5 -60.61 -6.19 26.41
C LEU A 5 -59.18 -6.66 26.34
N LEU A 6 -58.91 -7.69 25.53
CA LEU A 6 -57.56 -8.06 25.12
C LEU A 6 -57.11 -7.18 23.96
N LEU A 7 -56.13 -6.32 24.18
CA LEU A 7 -55.41 -5.63 23.10
C LEU A 7 -54.32 -6.59 22.55
N ALA A 8 -54.50 -7.01 21.30
CA ALA A 8 -53.50 -7.75 20.56
C ALA A 8 -52.48 -6.76 19.97
N ALA A 9 -51.23 -6.77 20.47
CA ALA A 9 -50.12 -6.02 19.89
C ALA A 9 -49.49 -6.82 18.73
N LEU A 10 -49.59 -6.29 17.50
CA LEU A 10 -48.87 -6.83 16.34
C LEU A 10 -47.40 -6.35 16.38
N PRO A 11 -46.41 -7.26 16.27
CA PRO A 11 -45.03 -6.84 16.09
C PRO A 11 -44.78 -6.42 14.63
N LEU A 12 -44.42 -5.15 14.40
CA LEU A 12 -43.85 -4.70 13.12
C LEU A 12 -42.44 -5.30 13.00
N ALA A 13 -42.30 -6.34 12.19
CA ALA A 13 -40.98 -6.83 11.76
C ALA A 13 -40.43 -5.83 10.73
N ALA A 14 -39.51 -4.94 11.18
CA ALA A 14 -38.71 -4.10 10.31
C ALA A 14 -37.74 -4.99 9.57
N CYS A 15 -37.92 -5.26 8.30
CA CYS A 15 -36.91 -5.81 7.41
C CYS A 15 -35.80 -4.79 7.21
N ALA A 16 -34.77 -4.82 8.07
CA ALA A 16 -33.55 -4.12 7.81
C ALA A 16 -32.83 -4.84 6.65
N GLY A 17 -33.05 -4.38 5.43
CA GLY A 17 -32.31 -4.85 4.26
C GLY A 17 -30.83 -4.61 4.50
N SER A 18 -29.99 -5.65 4.30
CA SER A 18 -28.54 -5.49 4.30
C SER A 18 -28.15 -4.43 3.27
N PRO A 19 -27.24 -3.49 3.60
CA PRO A 19 -26.78 -2.51 2.63
C PRO A 19 -26.18 -3.25 1.41
N PRO A 20 -26.38 -2.74 0.18
CA PRO A 20 -25.79 -3.37 -1.00
C PRO A 20 -24.29 -3.49 -0.84
N PRO A 21 -23.66 -4.59 -1.31
CA PRO A 21 -22.22 -4.76 -1.25
C PRO A 21 -21.54 -3.57 -1.95
N ALA A 22 -20.55 -2.97 -1.28
CA ALA A 22 -19.79 -1.87 -1.84
C ALA A 22 -19.22 -2.29 -3.21
N ALA A 23 -19.34 -1.44 -4.22
CA ALA A 23 -18.76 -1.69 -5.53
C ALA A 23 -17.28 -2.04 -5.38
N PRO A 24 -16.77 -3.07 -6.10
CA PRO A 24 -15.36 -3.43 -6.01
C PRO A 24 -14.51 -2.23 -6.38
N GLY A 25 -13.63 -1.81 -5.47
CA GLY A 25 -12.69 -0.73 -5.70
C GLY A 25 -11.71 -1.07 -6.84
N PRO A 26 -10.95 -0.07 -7.35
CA PRO A 26 -10.01 -0.29 -8.44
C PRO A 26 -8.97 -1.35 -8.05
N ALA A 27 -8.62 -2.24 -8.98
CA ALA A 27 -7.55 -3.20 -8.78
C ALA A 27 -6.19 -2.49 -8.63
N PHE A 28 -5.36 -2.94 -7.69
CA PHE A 28 -4.04 -2.36 -7.48
C PHE A 28 -3.09 -2.76 -8.61
N ASP A 29 -2.68 -1.81 -9.43
CA ASP A 29 -1.56 -1.96 -10.35
C ASP A 29 -0.38 -1.13 -9.85
N PRO A 30 0.70 -1.76 -9.33
CA PRO A 30 1.85 -1.03 -8.79
C PRO A 30 2.59 -0.22 -9.87
N ILE A 31 2.60 -0.66 -11.12
CA ILE A 31 3.26 0.08 -12.20
C ILE A 31 2.50 1.36 -12.45
N ALA A 32 1.18 1.30 -12.62
CA ALA A 32 0.35 2.48 -12.82
C ALA A 32 0.33 3.39 -11.59
N PHE A 33 0.26 2.83 -10.37
CA PHE A 33 0.18 3.62 -9.14
C PHE A 33 1.47 4.41 -8.87
N PHE A 34 2.63 3.77 -9.01
CA PHE A 34 3.92 4.42 -8.72
C PHE A 34 4.55 5.14 -9.92
N ALA A 35 3.97 5.10 -11.11
CA ALA A 35 4.37 5.97 -12.22
C ALA A 35 4.06 7.43 -11.90
N GLY A 36 5.06 8.32 -12.05
CA GLY A 36 4.97 9.73 -11.65
C GLY A 36 5.46 9.96 -10.22
N THR A 37 4.91 10.97 -9.56
CA THR A 37 5.32 11.38 -8.20
C THR A 37 4.38 10.80 -7.16
N THR A 38 4.94 10.25 -6.09
CA THR A 38 4.22 9.80 -4.90
C THR A 38 4.83 10.41 -3.63
N ARG A 39 4.02 10.64 -2.63
CA ARG A 39 4.47 11.05 -1.31
C ARG A 39 3.77 10.22 -0.24
N GLY A 40 4.56 9.63 0.62
CA GLY A 40 4.13 8.88 1.79
C GLY A 40 4.46 9.62 3.08
N SER A 41 3.61 9.53 4.05
CA SER A 41 3.83 9.99 5.41
C SER A 41 3.33 8.95 6.40
N GLY A 42 4.10 8.72 7.45
CA GLY A 42 3.78 7.67 8.40
C GLY A 42 4.75 7.59 9.55
N GLU A 43 4.79 6.42 10.16
CA GLU A 43 5.57 6.15 11.36
C GLU A 43 6.39 4.86 11.21
N LEU A 44 7.62 4.91 11.68
CA LEU A 44 8.51 3.76 11.83
C LEU A 44 8.58 3.39 13.31
N SER A 45 8.13 2.19 13.66
CA SER A 45 8.25 1.57 14.97
C SER A 45 9.32 0.48 14.91
N ILE A 46 10.31 0.53 15.79
CA ILE A 46 11.36 -0.49 15.95
C ILE A 46 11.25 -1.03 17.37
N ILE A 47 11.38 -2.34 17.53
CA ILE A 47 11.37 -3.00 18.85
C ILE A 47 12.32 -2.30 19.81
N LEU A 48 11.87 -2.05 21.04
CA LEU A 48 12.60 -1.36 22.11
C LEU A 48 13.02 0.09 21.78
N ARG A 49 12.41 0.72 20.79
CA ARG A 49 12.65 2.13 20.45
C ARG A 49 11.35 2.90 20.35
N ARG A 50 11.39 4.18 20.65
CA ARG A 50 10.24 5.06 20.45
C ARG A 50 9.90 5.16 18.96
N PRO A 51 8.62 5.11 18.59
CA PRO A 51 8.17 5.38 17.22
C PRO A 51 8.64 6.76 16.75
N ARG A 52 8.80 6.91 15.45
CA ARG A 52 9.26 8.16 14.84
C ARG A 52 8.61 8.39 13.47
N PRO A 53 8.30 9.66 13.14
CA PRO A 53 7.72 9.97 11.85
C PRO A 53 8.71 9.70 10.71
N ILE A 54 8.16 9.32 9.56
CA ILE A 54 8.90 9.18 8.30
C ILE A 54 8.12 9.86 7.18
N THR A 55 8.86 10.35 6.20
CA THR A 55 8.32 10.83 4.92
C THR A 55 9.07 10.11 3.79
N VAL A 56 8.32 9.67 2.78
CA VAL A 56 8.87 9.02 1.60
C VAL A 56 8.40 9.77 0.36
N THR A 57 9.33 10.28 -0.42
CA THR A 57 9.03 10.86 -1.75
C THR A 57 9.47 9.85 -2.80
N GLY A 58 8.59 9.55 -3.76
CA GLY A 58 8.84 8.60 -4.84
C GLY A 58 8.71 9.25 -6.21
N GLU A 59 9.62 8.94 -7.12
CA GLU A 59 9.59 9.30 -8.52
C GLU A 59 9.70 8.04 -9.37
N GLY A 60 8.62 7.69 -10.06
CA GLY A 60 8.50 6.49 -10.89
C GLY A 60 8.47 6.82 -12.38
N ARG A 61 9.23 6.07 -13.16
CA ARG A 61 9.22 6.11 -14.63
C ARG A 61 9.04 4.70 -15.18
N VAL A 62 8.18 4.55 -16.17
CA VAL A 62 7.99 3.28 -16.88
C VAL A 62 8.86 3.31 -18.13
N ARG A 63 9.71 2.29 -18.27
CA ARG A 63 10.54 2.09 -19.47
C ARG A 63 9.72 1.53 -20.63
N ALA A 64 10.27 1.54 -21.84
CA ALA A 64 9.63 0.99 -23.03
C ALA A 64 9.28 -0.52 -22.90
N ASP A 65 10.04 -1.28 -22.10
CA ASP A 65 9.80 -2.69 -21.80
C ASP A 65 8.70 -2.90 -20.72
N GLY A 66 8.04 -1.84 -20.26
CA GLY A 66 7.02 -1.88 -19.21
C GLY A 66 7.58 -1.97 -17.78
N THR A 67 8.90 -1.93 -17.58
CA THR A 67 9.52 -1.94 -16.26
C THR A 67 9.36 -0.59 -15.56
N LEU A 68 8.76 -0.59 -14.37
CA LEU A 68 8.75 0.56 -13.48
C LEU A 68 10.12 0.70 -12.81
N VAL A 69 10.75 1.85 -12.96
CA VAL A 69 11.90 2.28 -12.16
C VAL A 69 11.43 3.36 -11.19
N LEU A 70 11.39 3.03 -9.90
CA LEU A 70 10.97 3.94 -8.85
C LEU A 70 12.15 4.32 -7.97
N ARG A 71 12.46 5.60 -7.88
CA ARG A 71 13.41 6.15 -6.91
C ARG A 71 12.64 6.70 -5.74
N GLN A 72 13.04 6.32 -4.54
CA GLN A 72 12.45 6.79 -3.30
C GLN A 72 13.50 7.46 -2.43
N ARG A 73 13.13 8.61 -1.87
CA ARG A 73 13.86 9.35 -0.85
C ARG A 73 13.11 9.17 0.47
N VAL A 74 13.76 8.55 1.45
CA VAL A 74 13.20 8.28 2.77
C VAL A 74 13.85 9.21 3.77
N GLU A 75 13.04 10.03 4.41
CA GLU A 75 13.42 11.00 5.42
C GLU A 75 12.72 10.66 6.75
N GLY A 76 13.34 11.02 7.84
CA GLY A 76 12.76 10.86 9.17
C GLY A 76 13.63 10.06 10.13
N GLY A 77 13.45 10.36 11.40
CA GLY A 77 14.30 9.87 12.46
C GLY A 77 15.63 10.64 12.55
N ARG A 78 16.57 10.09 13.32
CA ARG A 78 17.90 10.69 13.58
C ARG A 78 19.00 10.25 12.60
N GLY A 79 18.61 9.57 11.52
CA GLY A 79 19.56 9.06 10.54
C GLY A 79 19.63 9.92 9.28
N PRO A 80 20.63 9.68 8.43
CA PRO A 80 20.76 10.35 7.15
C PRO A 80 19.57 9.98 6.23
N VAL A 81 19.28 10.87 5.29
CA VAL A 81 18.36 10.59 4.21
C VAL A 81 18.83 9.36 3.44
N ARG A 82 17.89 8.43 3.18
CA ARG A 82 18.16 7.21 2.42
C ARG A 82 17.52 7.28 1.06
N THR A 83 18.24 6.89 0.03
CA THR A 83 17.68 6.71 -1.32
C THR A 83 17.56 5.22 -1.62
N ARG A 84 16.41 4.83 -2.16
CA ARG A 84 16.11 3.46 -2.61
C ARG A 84 15.76 3.48 -4.07
N ARG A 85 16.10 2.42 -4.78
CA ARG A 85 15.71 2.21 -6.16
C ARG A 85 15.03 0.86 -6.30
N TRP A 86 13.83 0.87 -6.84
CA TRP A 86 13.07 -0.30 -7.23
C TRP A 86 13.09 -0.44 -8.74
N GLU A 87 13.15 -1.66 -9.22
CA GLU A 87 12.83 -2.02 -10.59
C GLU A 87 11.80 -3.14 -10.54
N ILE A 88 10.60 -2.89 -11.04
CA ILE A 88 9.46 -3.81 -10.94
C ILE A 88 8.87 -4.01 -12.32
N ARG A 89 8.66 -5.28 -12.69
CA ARG A 89 8.00 -5.67 -13.94
C ARG A 89 6.87 -6.66 -13.69
N ARG A 90 5.88 -6.67 -14.55
CA ARG A 90 4.82 -7.68 -14.55
C ARG A 90 5.38 -8.99 -15.06
N VAL A 91 5.09 -10.09 -14.38
CA VAL A 91 5.51 -11.46 -14.75
C VAL A 91 4.33 -12.41 -14.95
N GLY A 92 3.11 -11.91 -14.79
CA GLY A 92 1.86 -12.63 -15.00
C GLY A 92 0.67 -11.87 -14.47
N PRO A 93 -0.56 -12.35 -14.63
CA PRO A 93 -1.76 -11.72 -14.09
C PRO A 93 -1.61 -11.51 -12.57
N GLY A 94 -1.69 -10.25 -12.12
CA GLY A 94 -1.53 -9.87 -10.72
C GLY A 94 -0.16 -10.17 -10.09
N ARG A 95 0.83 -10.64 -10.84
CA ARG A 95 2.14 -11.02 -10.33
C ARG A 95 3.24 -10.12 -10.89
N TYR A 96 4.14 -9.71 -9.99
CA TYR A 96 5.24 -8.81 -10.30
C TYR A 96 6.53 -9.32 -9.66
N ALA A 97 7.65 -9.05 -10.31
CA ALA A 97 8.98 -9.37 -9.80
C ALA A 97 9.93 -8.21 -10.08
N GLY A 98 11.01 -8.15 -9.30
CA GLY A 98 12.00 -7.11 -9.51
C GLY A 98 13.09 -7.08 -8.46
N THR A 99 13.71 -5.93 -8.32
CA THR A 99 14.83 -5.66 -7.42
C THR A 99 14.57 -4.41 -6.58
N LEU A 100 15.26 -4.33 -5.45
CA LEU A 100 15.31 -3.17 -4.57
C LEU A 100 16.74 -3.05 -4.02
N THR A 101 17.28 -1.83 -3.95
CA THR A 101 18.65 -1.61 -3.45
C THR A 101 18.88 -2.13 -2.03
N ASP A 102 17.86 -2.13 -1.17
CA ASP A 102 17.97 -2.61 0.22
C ASP A 102 17.64 -4.11 0.38
N ALA A 103 17.25 -4.79 -0.70
CA ALA A 103 16.96 -6.21 -0.68
C ALA A 103 18.25 -7.02 -0.90
N THR A 104 18.39 -8.12 -0.17
CA THR A 104 19.48 -9.09 -0.33
C THR A 104 19.14 -10.24 -1.27
N GLY A 105 17.96 -10.18 -1.91
CA GLY A 105 17.47 -11.17 -2.86
C GLY A 105 16.27 -10.63 -3.67
N PRO A 106 15.58 -11.50 -4.41
CA PRO A 106 14.54 -11.09 -5.34
C PRO A 106 13.33 -10.48 -4.61
N VAL A 107 12.75 -9.43 -5.22
CA VAL A 107 11.47 -8.86 -4.81
C VAL A 107 10.36 -9.57 -5.58
N ARG A 108 9.32 -10.01 -4.85
CA ARG A 108 8.09 -10.58 -5.41
C ARG A 108 6.90 -9.81 -4.91
N ALA A 109 5.94 -9.55 -5.80
CA ALA A 109 4.71 -8.89 -5.43
C ALA A 109 3.49 -9.53 -6.10
N GLU A 110 2.37 -9.53 -5.37
CA GLU A 110 1.10 -10.09 -5.80
C GLU A 110 -0.01 -9.07 -5.53
N ALA A 111 -0.79 -8.77 -6.56
CA ALA A 111 -1.98 -7.92 -6.47
C ALA A 111 -3.24 -8.79 -6.53
N SER A 112 -4.18 -8.53 -5.61
CA SER A 112 -5.50 -9.15 -5.57
C SER A 112 -6.52 -8.08 -5.17
N GLY A 113 -7.43 -7.74 -6.07
CA GLY A 113 -8.33 -6.60 -5.89
C GLY A 113 -7.56 -5.32 -5.55
N ALA A 114 -7.98 -4.60 -4.53
CA ALA A 114 -7.33 -3.37 -4.08
C ALA A 114 -6.04 -3.59 -3.25
N THR A 115 -5.60 -4.83 -3.04
CA THR A 115 -4.45 -5.14 -2.20
C THR A 115 -3.24 -5.53 -3.03
N LEU A 116 -2.06 -4.97 -2.70
CA LEU A 116 -0.75 -5.39 -3.18
C LEU A 116 0.06 -5.91 -2.00
N ARG A 117 0.61 -7.11 -2.12
CA ARG A 117 1.54 -7.70 -1.15
C ARG A 117 2.91 -7.82 -1.78
N ILE A 118 3.94 -7.30 -1.11
CA ILE A 118 5.33 -7.35 -1.56
C ILE A 118 6.15 -8.10 -0.52
N ARG A 119 7.06 -8.97 -0.96
CA ARG A 119 7.97 -9.73 -0.08
C ARG A 119 9.37 -9.71 -0.63
N TYR A 120 10.34 -9.54 0.24
CA TYR A 120 11.76 -9.63 -0.08
C TYR A 120 12.62 -9.85 1.17
N PRO A 121 13.77 -10.51 1.06
CA PRO A 121 14.77 -10.57 2.12
C PRO A 121 15.55 -9.26 2.18
N SER A 122 15.96 -8.86 3.39
CA SER A 122 16.84 -7.72 3.65
C SER A 122 17.88 -8.08 4.71
N ALA A 123 18.90 -7.24 4.89
CA ALA A 123 19.91 -7.44 5.94
C ALA A 123 19.30 -7.44 7.35
N GLN A 124 18.13 -6.81 7.55
CA GLN A 124 17.42 -6.76 8.82
C GLN A 124 16.49 -7.96 9.06
N GLY A 125 16.18 -8.73 8.01
CA GLY A 125 15.26 -9.87 8.07
C GLY A 125 14.31 -9.94 6.88
N GLN A 126 13.29 -10.77 6.98
CA GLN A 126 12.26 -10.91 5.95
C GLN A 126 11.29 -9.73 6.02
N VAL A 127 11.08 -9.10 4.87
CA VAL A 127 10.16 -7.97 4.74
C VAL A 127 8.89 -8.44 4.06
N GLU A 128 7.77 -8.13 4.66
CA GLU A 128 6.44 -8.19 4.05
C GLU A 128 5.83 -6.78 4.08
N GLN A 129 5.39 -6.32 2.93
CA GLN A 129 4.70 -5.05 2.77
C GLN A 129 3.33 -5.29 2.16
N ARG A 130 2.30 -4.70 2.76
CA ARG A 130 0.92 -4.74 2.29
C ARG A 130 0.44 -3.33 2.03
N LEU A 131 0.00 -3.08 0.81
CA LEU A 131 -0.64 -1.83 0.42
C LEU A 131 -2.11 -2.11 0.10
N THR A 132 -2.99 -1.21 0.53
CA THR A 132 -4.42 -1.26 0.20
C THR A 132 -4.79 0.06 -0.48
N LEU A 133 -5.23 -0.05 -1.73
CA LEU A 133 -5.64 1.10 -2.54
C LEU A 133 -7.01 1.58 -2.08
N SER A 134 -7.15 2.87 -1.87
CA SER A 134 -8.42 3.51 -1.58
C SER A 134 -9.30 3.57 -2.84
N PRO A 135 -10.63 3.74 -2.71
CA PRO A 135 -11.56 3.83 -3.85
C PRO A 135 -11.22 4.97 -4.83
N ASP A 136 -10.51 6.01 -4.37
CA ASP A 136 -10.05 7.13 -5.21
C ASP A 136 -8.97 6.73 -6.23
N GLY A 137 -8.39 5.52 -6.12
CA GLY A 137 -7.30 5.03 -6.95
C GLY A 137 -5.98 5.80 -6.82
N ARG A 138 -5.90 6.77 -5.91
CA ARG A 138 -4.77 7.71 -5.75
C ARG A 138 -4.11 7.65 -4.37
N THR A 139 -4.77 7.06 -3.41
CA THR A 139 -4.29 6.92 -2.03
C THR A 139 -4.13 5.44 -1.70
N ALA A 140 -3.04 5.06 -1.05
CA ALA A 140 -2.83 3.70 -0.56
C ALA A 140 -2.37 3.73 0.91
N ALA A 141 -3.03 2.93 1.75
CA ALA A 141 -2.54 2.60 3.08
C ALA A 141 -1.46 1.53 2.95
N ASN A 142 -0.31 1.75 3.58
CA ASN A 142 0.84 0.85 3.55
C ASN A 142 1.20 0.38 4.95
N ARG A 143 1.37 -0.94 5.10
CA ARG A 143 1.96 -1.55 6.28
C ARG A 143 3.12 -2.44 5.86
N LEU A 144 4.32 -2.08 6.29
CA LEU A 144 5.54 -2.88 6.11
C LEU A 144 5.93 -3.49 7.45
N THR A 145 6.27 -4.77 7.45
CA THR A 145 6.73 -5.51 8.64
C THR A 145 8.05 -6.18 8.32
N VAL A 146 9.03 -6.02 9.21
CA VAL A 146 10.31 -6.75 9.16
C VAL A 146 10.30 -7.81 10.24
N LYS A 147 10.54 -9.07 9.84
CA LYS A 147 10.62 -10.21 10.76
C LYS A 147 12.03 -10.80 10.76
N ARG A 148 12.58 -11.02 11.94
CA ARG A 148 13.85 -11.73 12.13
C ARG A 148 13.61 -12.92 13.05
N LEU A 149 13.97 -14.13 12.62
CA LEU A 149 13.70 -15.39 13.35
C LEU A 149 12.23 -15.51 13.80
N GLY A 150 11.27 -15.13 12.93
CA GLY A 150 9.84 -15.17 13.23
C GLY A 150 9.30 -14.00 14.05
N VAL A 151 10.17 -13.22 14.70
CA VAL A 151 9.78 -12.07 15.55
C VAL A 151 9.71 -10.78 14.72
N THR A 152 8.65 -9.98 14.91
CA THR A 152 8.55 -8.64 14.30
C THR A 152 9.51 -7.69 15.00
N VAL A 153 10.51 -7.21 14.27
CA VAL A 153 11.54 -6.28 14.79
C VAL A 153 11.32 -4.83 14.36
N ALA A 154 10.58 -4.60 13.28
CA ALA A 154 10.19 -3.27 12.85
C ALA A 154 8.87 -3.29 12.07
N THR A 155 8.13 -2.18 12.14
CA THR A 155 6.91 -1.93 11.38
C THR A 155 6.92 -0.50 10.86
N VAL A 156 6.50 -0.30 9.61
CA VAL A 156 6.17 1.02 9.05
C VAL A 156 4.68 1.03 8.76
N THR A 157 3.99 2.07 9.22
CA THR A 157 2.61 2.38 8.83
C THR A 157 2.64 3.72 8.12
N GLU A 158 2.11 3.78 6.90
CA GLU A 158 2.27 4.93 6.02
C GLU A 158 1.01 5.11 5.16
N THR A 159 0.65 6.35 4.88
CA THR A 159 -0.32 6.69 3.83
C THR A 159 0.43 7.29 2.66
N ILE A 160 0.29 6.66 1.49
CA ILE A 160 0.94 7.08 0.25
C ILE A 160 -0.10 7.73 -0.65
N ARG A 161 0.21 8.92 -1.17
CA ARG A 161 -0.62 9.61 -2.17
C ARG A 161 0.14 9.76 -3.47
N LYS A 162 -0.57 9.51 -4.57
CA LYS A 162 -0.10 9.75 -5.93
C LYS A 162 -0.45 11.18 -6.34
N TYR A 163 0.56 11.89 -6.82
CA TYR A 163 0.43 13.18 -7.49
C TYR A 163 0.57 12.95 -9.00
N GLY A 164 0.17 13.91 -9.84
CA GLY A 164 0.18 13.78 -11.31
C GLY A 164 1.53 13.33 -11.88
N ALA A 165 1.60 13.14 -13.20
CA ALA A 165 2.84 12.78 -13.90
C ALA A 165 3.96 13.77 -13.55
N SER A 166 5.20 13.23 -13.33
CA SER A 166 6.38 14.08 -13.06
C SER A 166 6.59 15.04 -14.22
N PRO A 167 6.80 16.35 -13.98
CA PRO A 167 6.99 17.35 -15.05
C PRO A 167 8.16 17.05 -15.98
N ALA A 168 9.06 16.13 -15.63
CA ALA A 168 10.21 15.73 -16.46
C ALA A 168 9.85 14.83 -17.67
N SER A 169 8.58 14.40 -17.83
CA SER A 169 8.14 13.61 -18.99
C SER A 169 7.57 14.46 -20.14
N ALA A 170 7.40 15.78 -19.94
CA ALA A 170 6.85 16.66 -20.96
C ALA A 170 7.92 17.32 -21.87
N ALA A 171 9.20 17.06 -21.66
CA ALA A 171 10.30 17.73 -22.37
C ALA A 171 10.98 16.88 -23.47
N SER A 172 10.30 15.87 -24.00
CA SER A 172 10.82 15.07 -25.12
C SER A 172 9.68 14.74 -26.10
N ALA A 173 9.19 15.76 -26.77
CA ALA A 173 8.54 15.61 -28.07
C ALA A 173 9.27 16.56 -29.05
N PRO A 174 9.79 16.05 -30.19
CA PRO A 174 10.40 16.87 -31.23
C PRO A 174 9.36 17.70 -31.96
#